data_c36815d63b1baf64db5ba6e6f313b4db
#
_entry.id   c36815d63b1baf64db5ba6e6f313b4db
#
_cell.length_a   1.000
_cell.length_b   1.000
_cell.length_c   1.000
_cell.angle_alpha   90.00
_cell.angle_beta   90.00
_cell.angle_gamma   90.00
#
_symmetry.space_group_name_H-M   'P 1'
#
loop_
_entity.id
_entity.type
_entity.pdbx_description
1 polymer ?
#
loop_
_entity_poly.entity_id
_entity_poly.type
_entity_poly.pdbx_seq_one_letter_code
_entity_poly.pdbx_strand_id
1 'polypeptide(L)'
;CYLFTATQQLDESLDVLLGMVTHPYFTEQTIAKEQGIIGQEIKMYDDSPDWRLITGLFECLYHEHPIRSDIAGTCESIAAITPEMLYDCCKAFYAPGNMVLAAAGNTSMEQILAACARHGLMDERPAEKVERLLRPEPMTLAAAEKTIAMPIAKSCFGLGFKEEPLPFGDLRSEMLYELILCCICGGMSPLYRRLYDEGLTNPGFGGEVLRVDGCCCILFTGESDRPDTVRQLLLDEIERVRKEGVDREIFTLCKNEKYGQLIENLENVEDSASQMADFALAGQTVAQQI
;
A
#
# COMPACT_ATOMS: atom_id res chain seq x y z
N CYS A 1 -9.40 -3.07 -4.44
CA CYS A 1 -9.22 -3.96 -5.59
C CYS A 1 -9.93 -5.28 -5.32
N TYR A 2 -10.56 -5.87 -6.36
CA TYR A 2 -11.10 -7.23 -6.36
C TYR A 2 -10.36 -8.02 -7.42
N LEU A 3 -9.84 -9.17 -7.08
CA LEU A 3 -9.05 -10.00 -8.00
C LEU A 3 -9.38 -11.49 -7.81
N PHE A 4 -9.10 -12.27 -8.84
CA PHE A 4 -9.06 -13.72 -8.78
C PHE A 4 -8.02 -14.28 -9.75
N THR A 5 -7.50 -15.46 -9.44
CA THR A 5 -6.66 -16.25 -10.33
C THR A 5 -7.41 -17.54 -10.66
N ALA A 6 -7.48 -17.89 -11.94
CA ALA A 6 -8.18 -19.07 -12.40
C ALA A 6 -7.33 -19.89 -13.40
N THR A 7 -7.33 -21.20 -13.24
CA THR A 7 -6.73 -22.14 -14.20
C THR A 7 -7.76 -22.73 -15.17
N GLN A 8 -9.04 -22.62 -14.82
CA GLN A 8 -10.19 -23.11 -15.60
C GLN A 8 -11.40 -22.20 -15.32
N GLN A 9 -12.44 -22.31 -16.15
CA GLN A 9 -13.72 -21.59 -15.99
C GLN A 9 -13.55 -20.07 -15.86
N LEU A 10 -12.70 -19.49 -16.73
CA LEU A 10 -12.43 -18.05 -16.69
C LEU A 10 -13.69 -17.22 -16.90
N ASP A 11 -14.56 -17.60 -17.86
CA ASP A 11 -15.78 -16.85 -18.17
C ASP A 11 -16.74 -16.81 -16.98
N GLU A 12 -16.96 -17.94 -16.32
CA GLU A 12 -17.83 -18.06 -15.17
C GLU A 12 -17.25 -17.28 -13.97
N SER A 13 -15.95 -17.36 -13.75
CA SER A 13 -15.28 -16.62 -12.67
C SER A 13 -15.34 -15.11 -12.91
N LEU A 14 -15.14 -14.68 -14.15
CA LEU A 14 -15.24 -13.28 -14.55
C LEU A 14 -16.68 -12.76 -14.41
N ASP A 15 -17.68 -13.56 -14.79
CA ASP A 15 -19.09 -13.21 -14.61
C ASP A 15 -19.45 -13.06 -13.12
N VAL A 16 -18.90 -13.89 -12.24
CA VAL A 16 -19.09 -13.74 -10.78
C VAL A 16 -18.46 -12.44 -10.28
N LEU A 17 -17.20 -12.16 -10.63
CA LEU A 17 -16.52 -10.94 -10.24
C LEU A 17 -17.25 -9.68 -10.72
N LEU A 18 -17.56 -9.62 -12.01
CA LEU A 18 -18.25 -8.49 -12.61
C LEU A 18 -19.67 -8.34 -12.03
N GLY A 19 -20.38 -9.45 -11.83
CA GLY A 19 -21.69 -9.45 -11.19
C GLY A 19 -21.66 -8.89 -9.78
N MET A 20 -20.66 -9.24 -8.98
CA MET A 20 -20.48 -8.72 -7.62
C MET A 20 -20.27 -7.19 -7.63
N VAL A 21 -19.47 -6.68 -8.56
CA VAL A 21 -19.13 -5.26 -8.65
C VAL A 21 -20.31 -4.43 -9.22
N THR A 22 -21.04 -4.97 -10.20
CA THR A 22 -22.13 -4.24 -10.90
C THR A 22 -23.49 -4.39 -10.26
N HIS A 23 -23.73 -5.45 -9.49
CA HIS A 23 -25.01 -5.76 -8.88
C HIS A 23 -24.87 -6.06 -7.38
N PRO A 24 -24.38 -5.09 -6.60
CA PRO A 24 -24.20 -5.28 -5.16
C PRO A 24 -25.54 -5.57 -4.47
N TYR A 25 -25.51 -6.47 -3.50
CA TYR A 25 -26.71 -6.84 -2.74
C TYR A 25 -26.42 -6.75 -1.24
N PHE A 26 -26.96 -5.70 -0.61
CA PHE A 26 -26.81 -5.44 0.82
C PHE A 26 -28.14 -5.51 1.52
N THR A 27 -28.19 -6.23 2.64
CA THR A 27 -29.32 -6.28 3.55
C THR A 27 -28.85 -6.01 4.97
N GLU A 28 -29.74 -5.59 5.85
CA GLU A 28 -29.40 -5.43 7.28
C GLU A 28 -28.81 -6.73 7.86
N GLN A 29 -29.35 -7.88 7.47
CA GLN A 29 -28.88 -9.18 7.96
C GLN A 29 -27.45 -9.52 7.49
N THR A 30 -27.16 -9.28 6.19
CA THR A 30 -25.80 -9.54 5.66
C THR A 30 -24.78 -8.58 6.24
N ILE A 31 -25.15 -7.32 6.42
CA ILE A 31 -24.28 -6.31 7.04
C ILE A 31 -24.03 -6.64 8.51
N ALA A 32 -25.04 -6.98 9.29
CA ALA A 32 -24.88 -7.34 10.70
C ALA A 32 -23.96 -8.56 10.88
N LYS A 33 -24.03 -9.53 9.97
CA LYS A 33 -23.09 -10.67 9.96
C LYS A 33 -21.66 -10.22 9.68
N GLU A 34 -21.47 -9.37 8.66
CA GLU A 34 -20.17 -8.89 8.24
C GLU A 34 -19.54 -7.96 9.29
N GLN A 35 -20.32 -7.10 9.93
CA GLN A 35 -19.90 -6.28 11.06
C GLN A 35 -19.31 -7.12 12.20
N GLY A 36 -19.87 -8.31 12.45
CA GLY A 36 -19.33 -9.25 13.43
C GLY A 36 -17.96 -9.83 13.03
N ILE A 37 -17.79 -10.14 11.74
CA ILE A 37 -16.53 -10.67 11.20
C ILE A 37 -15.45 -9.58 11.23
N ILE A 38 -15.75 -8.39 10.70
CA ILE A 38 -14.82 -7.24 10.70
C ILE A 38 -14.48 -6.82 12.13
N GLY A 39 -15.42 -6.88 13.07
CA GLY A 39 -15.14 -6.59 14.47
C GLY A 39 -14.15 -7.58 15.13
N GLN A 40 -14.07 -8.82 14.66
CA GLN A 40 -13.03 -9.76 15.07
C GLN A 40 -11.69 -9.46 14.38
N GLU A 41 -11.72 -9.06 13.11
CA GLU A 41 -10.53 -8.66 12.36
C GLU A 41 -9.88 -7.40 12.98
N ILE A 42 -10.66 -6.40 13.37
CA ILE A 42 -10.17 -5.21 14.09
C ILE A 42 -9.43 -5.62 15.36
N LYS A 43 -9.99 -6.53 16.15
CA LYS A 43 -9.32 -7.02 17.36
C LYS A 43 -8.02 -7.76 17.06
N MET A 44 -7.98 -8.53 15.97
CA MET A 44 -6.76 -9.20 15.52
C MET A 44 -5.67 -8.18 15.17
N TYR A 45 -6.02 -7.07 14.51
CA TYR A 45 -5.09 -5.98 14.21
C TYR A 45 -4.63 -5.25 15.47
N ASP A 46 -5.50 -5.04 16.44
CA ASP A 46 -5.14 -4.47 17.74
C ASP A 46 -4.08 -5.30 18.48
N ASP A 47 -4.07 -6.61 18.30
CA ASP A 47 -3.10 -7.54 18.86
C ASP A 47 -1.83 -7.71 18.00
N SER A 48 -1.77 -7.10 16.80
CA SER A 48 -0.62 -7.16 15.90
C SER A 48 0.40 -6.07 16.21
N PRO A 49 1.64 -6.41 16.64
CA PRO A 49 2.68 -5.42 16.92
C PRO A 49 3.04 -4.56 15.70
N ASP A 50 3.15 -5.20 14.51
CA ASP A 50 3.51 -4.50 13.28
C ASP A 50 2.42 -3.51 12.86
N TRP A 51 1.15 -3.91 12.95
CA TRP A 51 0.02 -3.01 12.66
C TRP A 51 0.00 -1.82 13.61
N ARG A 52 0.17 -2.08 14.92
CA ARG A 52 0.21 -1.03 15.95
C ARG A 52 1.41 -0.09 15.80
N LEU A 53 2.54 -0.62 15.30
CA LEU A 53 3.72 0.16 15.01
C LEU A 53 3.46 1.14 13.85
N ILE A 54 2.95 0.65 12.72
CA ILE A 54 2.69 1.44 11.51
C ILE A 54 1.61 2.50 11.78
N THR A 55 0.48 2.12 12.39
CA THR A 55 -0.57 3.08 12.74
C THR A 55 -0.07 4.13 13.73
N GLY A 56 0.75 3.72 14.71
CA GLY A 56 1.39 4.64 15.66
C GLY A 56 2.35 5.63 14.99
N LEU A 57 3.09 5.21 13.96
CA LEU A 57 3.93 6.10 13.15
C LEU A 57 3.09 7.14 12.40
N PHE A 58 1.98 6.72 11.75
CA PHE A 58 1.10 7.67 11.07
C PHE A 58 0.46 8.68 12.01
N GLU A 59 0.06 8.27 13.20
CA GLU A 59 -0.46 9.18 14.22
C GLU A 59 0.59 10.20 14.68
N CYS A 60 1.88 9.84 14.71
CA CYS A 60 2.98 10.76 15.02
C CYS A 60 3.30 11.71 13.87
N LEU A 61 3.25 11.22 12.62
CA LEU A 61 3.63 11.99 11.44
C LEU A 61 2.55 13.01 11.03
N TYR A 62 1.27 12.65 11.11
CA TYR A 62 0.18 13.41 10.49
C TYR A 62 -0.80 13.99 11.50
N HIS A 63 -1.23 15.24 11.26
CA HIS A 63 -2.23 15.94 12.07
C HIS A 63 -3.66 15.72 11.58
N GLU A 64 -3.87 15.90 10.26
CA GLU A 64 -5.20 15.96 9.66
C GLU A 64 -5.42 14.89 8.58
N HIS A 65 -4.34 14.37 7.97
CA HIS A 65 -4.44 13.43 6.87
C HIS A 65 -5.13 12.12 7.31
N PRO A 66 -6.08 11.58 6.53
CA PRO A 66 -6.83 10.36 6.89
C PRO A 66 -5.98 9.13 7.17
N ILE A 67 -4.75 9.06 6.63
CA ILE A 67 -3.82 7.93 6.85
C ILE A 67 -3.51 7.69 8.34
N ARG A 68 -3.67 8.71 9.18
CA ARG A 68 -3.49 8.59 10.63
C ARG A 68 -4.58 7.76 11.32
N SER A 69 -5.68 7.53 10.62
CA SER A 69 -6.79 6.70 11.11
C SER A 69 -6.62 5.28 10.62
N ASP A 70 -6.87 4.31 11.49
CA ASP A 70 -6.82 2.91 11.10
C ASP A 70 -7.83 2.65 9.96
N ILE A 71 -7.37 2.03 8.88
CA ILE A 71 -8.19 1.73 7.72
C ILE A 71 -9.30 0.71 8.03
N ALA A 72 -9.09 -0.15 9.01
CA ALA A 72 -10.12 -1.08 9.49
C ALA A 72 -11.24 -0.37 10.27
N GLY A 73 -11.00 0.87 10.70
CA GLY A 73 -11.93 1.62 11.53
C GLY A 73 -11.97 1.12 12.98
N THR A 74 -13.11 1.34 13.64
CA THR A 74 -13.39 0.84 14.99
C THR A 74 -14.69 0.05 15.01
N CYS A 75 -14.88 -0.77 16.03
CA CYS A 75 -16.15 -1.51 16.18
C CYS A 75 -17.37 -0.56 16.17
N GLU A 76 -17.23 0.64 16.74
CA GLU A 76 -18.28 1.66 16.75
C GLU A 76 -18.54 2.23 15.35
N SER A 77 -17.49 2.55 14.58
CA SER A 77 -17.64 3.08 13.23
C SER A 77 -18.23 2.04 12.28
N ILE A 78 -17.82 0.78 12.40
CA ILE A 78 -18.36 -0.33 11.60
C ILE A 78 -19.84 -0.58 11.94
N ALA A 79 -20.22 -0.53 13.23
CA ALA A 79 -21.61 -0.71 13.65
C ALA A 79 -22.56 0.38 13.14
N ALA A 80 -22.04 1.53 12.75
CA ALA A 80 -22.84 2.64 12.18
C ALA A 80 -23.11 2.50 10.67
N ILE A 81 -22.50 1.53 9.98
CA ILE A 81 -22.67 1.34 8.54
C ILE A 81 -24.03 0.72 8.25
N THR A 82 -24.80 1.34 7.34
CA THR A 82 -26.13 0.88 6.91
C THR A 82 -26.11 0.42 5.45
N PRO A 83 -27.15 -0.35 5.00
CA PRO A 83 -27.29 -0.71 3.59
C PRO A 83 -27.32 0.52 2.66
N GLU A 84 -28.01 1.59 3.05
CA GLU A 84 -28.10 2.82 2.27
C GLU A 84 -26.73 3.45 2.05
N MET A 85 -25.89 3.54 3.10
CA MET A 85 -24.53 4.06 2.97
C MET A 85 -23.70 3.26 1.97
N LEU A 86 -23.81 1.93 1.99
CA LEU A 86 -23.09 1.07 1.05
C LEU A 86 -23.60 1.22 -0.39
N TYR A 87 -24.92 1.33 -0.59
CA TYR A 87 -25.49 1.60 -1.91
C TYR A 87 -25.09 2.98 -2.44
N ASP A 88 -25.05 4.00 -1.58
CA ASP A 88 -24.59 5.35 -1.95
C ASP A 88 -23.10 5.33 -2.33
N CYS A 89 -22.25 4.60 -1.60
CA CYS A 89 -20.85 4.39 -1.97
C CYS A 89 -20.72 3.68 -3.33
N CYS A 90 -21.49 2.61 -3.55
CA CYS A 90 -21.46 1.91 -4.83
C CYS A 90 -21.91 2.83 -5.98
N LYS A 91 -22.96 3.61 -5.80
CA LYS A 91 -23.42 4.57 -6.80
C LYS A 91 -22.38 5.63 -7.12
N ALA A 92 -21.66 6.13 -6.11
CA ALA A 92 -20.65 7.16 -6.28
C ALA A 92 -19.36 6.66 -6.96
N PHE A 93 -18.90 5.44 -6.58
CA PHE A 93 -17.56 4.97 -6.92
C PHE A 93 -17.51 3.84 -7.94
N TYR A 94 -18.57 3.03 -8.09
CA TYR A 94 -18.60 1.85 -8.96
C TYR A 94 -19.23 2.12 -10.32
N ALA A 95 -19.02 3.33 -10.85
CA ALA A 95 -19.39 3.65 -12.22
C ALA A 95 -18.33 3.13 -13.20
N PRO A 96 -18.70 2.59 -14.40
CA PRO A 96 -17.75 2.09 -15.40
C PRO A 96 -16.61 3.06 -15.71
N GLY A 97 -16.90 4.37 -15.81
CA GLY A 97 -15.88 5.40 -16.07
C GLY A 97 -14.94 5.70 -14.90
N ASN A 98 -15.14 5.08 -13.73
CA ASN A 98 -14.29 5.21 -12.53
C ASN A 98 -13.61 3.91 -12.13
N MET A 99 -13.67 2.89 -12.97
CA MET A 99 -13.10 1.57 -12.70
C MET A 99 -12.11 1.17 -13.78
N VAL A 100 -11.14 0.35 -13.41
CA VAL A 100 -10.20 -0.29 -14.34
C VAL A 100 -10.36 -1.80 -14.21
N LEU A 101 -10.46 -2.48 -15.33
CA LEU A 101 -10.37 -3.93 -15.41
C LEU A 101 -9.07 -4.31 -16.12
N ALA A 102 -8.20 -5.02 -15.41
CA ALA A 102 -6.99 -5.58 -15.97
C ALA A 102 -7.06 -7.10 -15.96
N ALA A 103 -6.56 -7.72 -17.02
CA ALA A 103 -6.48 -9.16 -17.14
C ALA A 103 -5.15 -9.57 -17.77
N ALA A 104 -4.49 -10.56 -17.18
CA ALA A 104 -3.27 -11.15 -17.70
C ALA A 104 -3.41 -12.67 -17.80
N GLY A 105 -2.75 -13.29 -18.77
CA GLY A 105 -2.74 -14.73 -18.96
C GLY A 105 -3.35 -15.18 -20.28
N ASN A 106 -3.83 -16.42 -20.33
CA ASN A 106 -4.39 -17.01 -21.55
C ASN A 106 -5.84 -16.57 -21.79
N THR A 107 -6.02 -15.32 -22.19
CA THR A 107 -7.31 -14.71 -22.50
C THR A 107 -7.20 -13.79 -23.72
N SER A 108 -8.32 -13.34 -24.27
CA SER A 108 -8.35 -12.35 -25.35
C SER A 108 -9.16 -11.12 -24.98
N MET A 109 -8.86 -10.01 -25.64
CA MET A 109 -9.62 -8.75 -25.47
C MET A 109 -11.11 -8.96 -25.79
N GLU A 110 -11.42 -9.75 -26.83
CA GLU A 110 -12.80 -10.05 -27.23
C GLU A 110 -13.55 -10.78 -26.12
N GLN A 111 -12.90 -11.73 -25.44
CA GLN A 111 -13.49 -12.49 -24.33
C GLN A 111 -13.80 -11.56 -23.15
N ILE A 112 -12.86 -10.70 -22.77
CA ILE A 112 -13.03 -9.72 -21.68
C ILE A 112 -14.12 -8.71 -22.01
N LEU A 113 -14.12 -8.13 -23.22
CA LEU A 113 -15.15 -7.18 -23.66
C LEU A 113 -16.53 -7.81 -23.73
N ALA A 114 -16.63 -9.09 -24.17
CA ALA A 114 -17.90 -9.80 -24.17
C ALA A 114 -18.46 -9.98 -22.75
N ALA A 115 -17.60 -10.25 -21.76
CA ALA A 115 -18.02 -10.31 -20.36
C ALA A 115 -18.46 -8.92 -19.84
N CYS A 116 -17.71 -7.88 -20.14
CA CYS A 116 -18.10 -6.50 -19.79
C CYS A 116 -19.46 -6.12 -20.39
N ALA A 117 -19.72 -6.49 -21.65
CA ALA A 117 -20.99 -6.23 -22.32
C ALA A 117 -22.18 -6.94 -21.63
N ARG A 118 -21.99 -8.19 -21.19
CA ARG A 118 -23.03 -8.93 -20.43
C ARG A 118 -23.43 -8.23 -19.12
N HIS A 119 -22.47 -7.53 -18.50
CA HIS A 119 -22.69 -6.80 -17.22
C HIS A 119 -22.96 -5.31 -17.38
N GLY A 120 -23.22 -4.84 -18.64
CA GLY A 120 -23.55 -3.42 -18.91
C GLY A 120 -22.40 -2.44 -18.68
N LEU A 121 -21.15 -2.92 -18.66
CA LEU A 121 -19.95 -2.10 -18.43
C LEU A 121 -19.43 -1.41 -19.71
N MET A 122 -20.08 -1.62 -20.85
CA MET A 122 -19.73 -0.96 -22.12
C MET A 122 -20.41 0.41 -22.29
N ASP A 123 -21.12 0.88 -21.28
CA ASP A 123 -21.81 2.16 -21.33
C ASP A 123 -20.79 3.28 -21.11
N GLU A 124 -20.71 4.20 -22.06
CA GLU A 124 -19.78 5.33 -22.05
C GLU A 124 -20.25 6.48 -21.11
N ARG A 125 -21.20 6.24 -20.23
CA ARG A 125 -21.62 7.27 -19.27
C ARG A 125 -20.40 7.71 -18.44
N PRO A 126 -20.05 9.02 -18.47
CA PRO A 126 -18.96 9.50 -17.65
C PRO A 126 -19.30 9.28 -16.18
N ALA A 127 -18.34 8.84 -15.40
CA ALA A 127 -18.46 8.81 -13.95
C ALA A 127 -18.74 10.24 -13.44
N GLU A 128 -19.59 10.37 -12.44
CA GLU A 128 -19.67 11.63 -11.69
C GLU A 128 -18.27 11.94 -11.13
N LYS A 129 -17.81 13.17 -11.32
CA LYS A 129 -16.52 13.59 -10.79
C LYS A 129 -16.59 13.57 -9.27
N VAL A 130 -15.89 12.62 -8.66
CA VAL A 130 -15.74 12.57 -7.20
C VAL A 130 -14.70 13.62 -6.82
N GLU A 131 -15.09 14.59 -6.00
CA GLU A 131 -14.16 15.57 -5.44
C GLU A 131 -13.53 15.03 -4.16
N ARG A 132 -12.20 15.01 -4.12
CA ARG A 132 -11.46 14.61 -2.93
C ARG A 132 -11.32 15.79 -1.99
N LEU A 133 -11.80 15.62 -0.77
CA LEU A 133 -11.65 16.60 0.30
C LEU A 133 -10.32 16.39 1.03
N LEU A 134 -9.23 16.90 0.47
CA LEU A 134 -7.94 16.91 1.14
C LEU A 134 -7.88 18.12 2.09
N ARG A 135 -7.64 17.86 3.37
CA ARG A 135 -7.37 18.93 4.34
C ARG A 135 -5.91 19.33 4.23
N PRO A 136 -5.58 20.63 4.42
CA PRO A 136 -4.20 21.07 4.52
C PRO A 136 -3.49 20.33 5.64
N GLU A 137 -2.41 19.65 5.31
CA GLU A 137 -1.60 18.89 6.27
C GLU A 137 -0.33 19.67 6.59
N PRO A 138 -0.07 20.08 7.85
CA PRO A 138 1.17 20.76 8.23
C PRO A 138 2.39 19.85 8.06
N MET A 139 3.53 20.39 7.64
CA MET A 139 4.79 19.61 7.57
C MET A 139 5.42 19.32 8.93
N THR A 140 4.90 19.89 10.00
CA THR A 140 5.31 19.55 11.37
C THR A 140 4.79 18.17 11.76
N LEU A 141 5.48 17.52 12.68
CA LEU A 141 5.04 16.25 13.27
C LEU A 141 3.91 16.49 14.27
N ALA A 142 2.92 15.60 14.29
CA ALA A 142 1.85 15.61 15.30
C ALA A 142 2.39 15.20 16.69
N ALA A 143 3.34 14.25 16.72
CA ALA A 143 4.07 13.88 17.93
C ALA A 143 5.49 13.46 17.57
N ALA A 144 6.45 13.73 18.47
CA ALA A 144 7.84 13.35 18.25
C ALA A 144 8.10 11.86 18.50
N GLU A 145 7.31 11.24 19.38
CA GLU A 145 7.44 9.83 19.74
C GLU A 145 6.12 9.28 20.31
N LYS A 146 5.95 7.98 20.19
CA LYS A 146 4.86 7.22 20.81
C LYS A 146 5.38 5.87 21.26
N THR A 147 5.04 5.45 22.46
CA THR A 147 5.32 4.10 22.98
C THR A 147 4.01 3.38 23.24
N ILE A 148 3.90 2.15 22.76
CA ILE A 148 2.74 1.28 22.96
C ILE A 148 3.21 0.03 23.71
N ALA A 149 2.64 -0.23 24.87
CA ALA A 149 2.92 -1.42 25.64
C ALA A 149 2.13 -2.61 25.10
N MET A 150 2.83 -3.66 24.68
CA MET A 150 2.23 -4.90 24.18
C MET A 150 2.94 -6.12 24.77
N PRO A 151 2.26 -7.28 24.94
CA PRO A 151 2.86 -8.52 25.46
C PRO A 151 3.69 -9.23 24.37
N ILE A 152 4.79 -8.62 23.94
CA ILE A 152 5.68 -9.12 22.89
C ILE A 152 7.03 -9.53 23.46
N ALA A 153 7.66 -10.54 22.83
CA ALA A 153 8.93 -11.07 23.30
C ALA A 153 10.12 -10.12 23.02
N LYS A 154 10.06 -9.32 21.96
CA LYS A 154 11.07 -8.38 21.52
C LYS A 154 10.43 -7.07 21.11
N SER A 155 11.09 -5.96 21.43
CA SER A 155 10.55 -4.64 21.08
C SER A 155 10.60 -4.39 19.56
N CYS A 156 9.47 -4.04 18.98
CA CYS A 156 9.41 -3.47 17.64
C CYS A 156 9.68 -1.96 17.72
N PHE A 157 10.38 -1.44 16.74
CA PHE A 157 10.64 0.00 16.65
C PHE A 157 10.33 0.51 15.24
N GLY A 158 9.98 1.78 15.15
CA GLY A 158 9.80 2.48 13.88
C GLY A 158 10.37 3.88 13.94
N LEU A 159 10.92 4.33 12.83
CA LEU A 159 11.39 5.69 12.62
C LEU A 159 10.75 6.23 11.34
N GLY A 160 9.99 7.31 11.44
CA GLY A 160 9.27 7.91 10.33
C GLY A 160 9.80 9.28 9.96
N PHE A 161 9.91 9.56 8.67
CA PHE A 161 10.22 10.88 8.12
C PHE A 161 9.05 11.34 7.26
N LYS A 162 8.55 12.53 7.52
CA LYS A 162 7.50 13.16 6.74
C LYS A 162 8.12 13.92 5.59
N GLU A 163 7.62 13.69 4.38
CA GLU A 163 8.08 14.32 3.15
C GLU A 163 6.94 15.11 2.50
N GLU A 164 7.30 16.04 1.61
CA GLU A 164 6.32 16.72 0.78
C GLU A 164 5.60 15.73 -0.13
N PRO A 165 4.27 15.84 -0.28
CA PRO A 165 3.52 14.96 -1.16
C PRO A 165 4.05 15.00 -2.59
N LEU A 166 4.29 13.84 -3.18
CA LEU A 166 4.67 13.72 -4.57
C LEU A 166 3.42 13.72 -5.47
N PRO A 167 3.53 14.23 -6.71
CA PRO A 167 2.46 14.09 -7.68
C PRO A 167 2.09 12.61 -7.88
N PHE A 168 0.79 12.35 -8.02
CA PHE A 168 0.32 11.00 -8.32
C PHE A 168 0.91 10.53 -9.66
N GLY A 169 1.49 9.32 -9.68
CA GLY A 169 2.13 8.77 -10.88
C GLY A 169 3.54 9.29 -11.15
N ASP A 170 4.20 9.99 -10.24
CA ASP A 170 5.62 10.34 -10.36
C ASP A 170 6.51 9.12 -10.06
N LEU A 171 6.55 8.19 -11.01
CA LEU A 171 7.32 6.96 -10.93
C LEU A 171 8.82 7.18 -10.76
N ARG A 172 9.34 8.24 -11.38
CA ARG A 172 10.78 8.53 -11.29
C ARG A 172 11.20 8.85 -9.86
N SER A 173 10.44 9.70 -9.18
CA SER A 173 10.70 10.03 -7.78
C SER A 173 10.52 8.80 -6.89
N GLU A 174 9.50 7.98 -7.14
CA GLU A 174 9.28 6.73 -6.42
C GLU A 174 10.47 5.78 -6.53
N MET A 175 10.90 5.49 -7.75
CA MET A 175 12.08 4.64 -7.99
C MET A 175 13.35 5.20 -7.37
N LEU A 176 13.51 6.54 -7.35
CA LEU A 176 14.65 7.16 -6.68
C LEU A 176 14.61 6.96 -5.17
N TYR A 177 13.46 7.11 -4.51
CA TYR A 177 13.31 6.82 -3.09
C TYR A 177 13.64 5.35 -2.79
N GLU A 178 13.09 4.42 -3.55
CA GLU A 178 13.37 3.00 -3.37
C GLU A 178 14.84 2.65 -3.56
N LEU A 179 15.51 3.21 -4.57
CA LEU A 179 16.94 2.99 -4.80
C LEU A 179 17.79 3.57 -3.67
N ILE A 180 17.46 4.76 -3.18
CA ILE A 180 18.15 5.38 -2.04
C ILE A 180 17.99 4.52 -0.79
N LEU A 181 16.77 4.06 -0.50
CA LEU A 181 16.49 3.18 0.64
C LEU A 181 17.24 1.85 0.53
N CYS A 182 17.24 1.25 -0.68
CA CYS A 182 18.05 0.06 -0.93
C CYS A 182 19.54 0.29 -0.65
N CYS A 183 20.09 1.44 -1.04
CA CYS A 183 21.50 1.78 -0.76
C CYS A 183 21.78 2.03 0.73
N ILE A 184 20.82 2.59 1.48
CA ILE A 184 20.97 2.92 2.91
C ILE A 184 20.78 1.68 3.78
N CYS A 185 19.69 0.94 3.59
CA CYS A 185 19.26 -0.13 4.50
C CYS A 185 18.86 -1.44 3.83
N GLY A 186 19.00 -1.56 2.50
CA GLY A 186 18.75 -2.83 1.80
C GLY A 186 19.77 -3.91 2.19
N GLY A 187 19.45 -5.18 1.93
CA GLY A 187 20.23 -6.34 2.36
C GLY A 187 21.70 -6.34 1.95
N MET A 188 22.06 -5.58 0.91
CA MET A 188 23.45 -5.43 0.45
C MET A 188 24.15 -4.20 1.04
N SER A 189 23.45 -3.33 1.78
CA SER A 189 24.02 -2.12 2.36
C SER A 189 24.98 -2.42 3.50
N PRO A 190 26.03 -1.60 3.69
CA PRO A 190 26.94 -1.73 4.83
C PRO A 190 26.23 -1.60 6.18
N LEU A 191 25.22 -0.71 6.27
CA LEU A 191 24.43 -0.53 7.49
C LEU A 191 23.66 -1.81 7.85
N TYR A 192 22.92 -2.38 6.89
CA TYR A 192 22.15 -3.60 7.13
C TYR A 192 23.06 -4.73 7.63
N ARG A 193 24.19 -4.95 6.93
CA ARG A 193 25.17 -5.98 7.32
C ARG A 193 25.69 -5.76 8.73
N ARG A 194 26.06 -4.52 9.08
CA ARG A 194 26.52 -4.19 10.42
C ARG A 194 25.47 -4.46 11.49
N LEU A 195 24.23 -4.00 11.26
CA LEU A 195 23.13 -4.22 12.20
C LEU A 195 22.85 -5.70 12.42
N TYR A 196 22.90 -6.49 11.35
CA TYR A 196 22.68 -7.93 11.41
C TYR A 196 23.84 -8.67 12.10
N ASP A 197 25.10 -8.41 11.72
CA ASP A 197 26.29 -9.06 12.28
C ASP A 197 26.49 -8.73 13.78
N GLU A 198 26.14 -7.51 14.21
CA GLU A 198 26.18 -7.10 15.62
C GLU A 198 24.94 -7.57 16.42
N GLY A 199 23.99 -8.27 15.79
CA GLY A 199 22.76 -8.75 16.41
C GLY A 199 21.84 -7.62 16.90
N LEU A 200 21.94 -6.44 16.27
CA LEU A 200 21.15 -5.27 16.63
C LEU A 200 19.74 -5.32 16.07
N THR A 201 19.53 -6.10 15.02
CA THR A 201 18.22 -6.27 14.39
C THR A 201 18.06 -7.68 13.83
N ASN A 202 16.85 -8.02 13.41
CA ASN A 202 16.52 -9.26 12.69
C ASN A 202 16.45 -9.01 11.17
N PRO A 203 16.25 -10.04 10.34
CA PRO A 203 16.11 -9.89 8.89
C PRO A 203 14.89 -9.03 8.44
N GLY A 204 13.95 -8.75 9.34
CA GLY A 204 12.78 -7.91 9.05
C GLY A 204 13.06 -6.40 9.10
N PHE A 205 14.31 -5.99 9.43
CA PHE A 205 14.66 -4.56 9.36
C PHE A 205 14.69 -4.07 7.92
N GLY A 206 14.03 -2.96 7.65
CA GLY A 206 14.01 -2.35 6.33
C GLY A 206 13.48 -0.94 6.33
N GLY A 207 13.54 -0.32 5.16
CA GLY A 207 12.97 0.99 4.88
C GLY A 207 12.01 0.92 3.70
N GLU A 208 10.92 1.65 3.79
CA GLU A 208 9.92 1.78 2.73
C GLU A 208 9.50 3.23 2.53
N VAL A 209 9.09 3.58 1.33
CA VAL A 209 8.41 4.84 1.04
C VAL A 209 6.92 4.57 0.87
N LEU A 210 6.10 5.27 1.64
CA LEU A 210 4.66 5.24 1.49
C LEU A 210 4.19 6.52 0.84
N ARG A 211 3.41 6.38 -0.24
CA ARG A 211 2.78 7.49 -0.95
C ARG A 211 1.31 7.20 -1.14
N VAL A 212 0.50 8.10 -0.66
CA VAL A 212 -0.92 8.19 -0.99
C VAL A 212 -1.25 9.64 -1.30
N ASP A 213 -2.41 9.89 -1.90
CA ASP A 213 -2.81 11.22 -2.30
C ASP A 213 -2.76 12.20 -1.11
N GLY A 214 -1.94 13.24 -1.24
CA GLY A 214 -1.73 14.26 -0.20
C GLY A 214 -0.74 13.91 0.89
N CYS A 215 -0.07 12.75 0.86
CA CYS A 215 1.01 12.43 1.80
C CYS A 215 2.16 11.63 1.18
N CYS A 216 3.35 11.85 1.75
CA CYS A 216 4.53 11.04 1.50
C CYS A 216 5.30 10.87 2.80
N CYS A 217 5.74 9.68 3.11
CA CYS A 217 6.63 9.43 4.24
C CYS A 217 7.57 8.26 3.98
N ILE A 218 8.72 8.30 4.65
CA ILE A 218 9.69 7.22 4.67
C ILE A 218 9.63 6.58 6.05
N LEU A 219 9.47 5.27 6.10
CA LEU A 219 9.38 4.50 7.32
C LEU A 219 10.53 3.50 7.37
N PHE A 220 11.19 3.40 8.52
CA PHE A 220 12.12 2.33 8.83
C PHE A 220 11.57 1.56 10.01
N THR A 221 11.45 0.25 9.88
CA THR A 221 10.87 -0.62 10.90
C THR A 221 11.76 -1.84 11.17
N GLY A 222 11.61 -2.42 12.33
CA GLY A 222 12.33 -3.64 12.71
C GLY A 222 12.15 -3.99 14.19
N GLU A 223 12.83 -5.05 14.60
CA GLU A 223 12.88 -5.50 15.98
C GLU A 223 14.28 -5.31 16.56
N SER A 224 14.39 -4.80 17.77
CA SER A 224 15.68 -4.62 18.45
C SER A 224 15.53 -4.58 19.97
N ASP A 225 16.52 -5.13 20.66
CA ASP A 225 16.69 -4.92 22.09
C ASP A 225 17.39 -3.57 22.42
N ARG A 226 17.93 -2.91 21.38
CA ARG A 226 18.64 -1.63 21.45
C ARG A 226 18.19 -0.67 20.36
N PRO A 227 16.90 -0.27 20.33
CA PRO A 227 16.34 0.54 19.25
C PRO A 227 17.03 1.90 19.09
N ASP A 228 17.46 2.53 20.19
CA ASP A 228 18.19 3.82 20.13
C ASP A 228 19.54 3.68 19.44
N THR A 229 20.22 2.55 19.61
CA THR A 229 21.49 2.27 18.89
C THR A 229 21.24 2.13 17.39
N VAL A 230 20.20 1.40 17.01
CA VAL A 230 19.79 1.26 15.60
C VAL A 230 19.43 2.60 14.99
N ARG A 231 18.63 3.40 15.72
CA ARG A 231 18.26 4.76 15.32
C ARG A 231 19.48 5.62 15.03
N GLN A 232 20.46 5.64 15.96
CA GLN A 232 21.65 6.46 15.79
C GLN A 232 22.47 6.03 14.58
N LEU A 233 22.69 4.72 14.40
CA LEU A 233 23.42 4.19 13.25
C LEU A 233 22.72 4.48 11.92
N LEU A 234 21.40 4.42 11.88
CA LEU A 234 20.62 4.78 10.70
C LEU A 234 20.75 6.28 10.38
N LEU A 235 20.62 7.15 11.39
CA LEU A 235 20.77 8.59 11.20
C LEU A 235 22.18 8.96 10.74
N ASP A 236 23.22 8.32 11.32
CA ASP A 236 24.62 8.51 10.91
C ASP A 236 24.84 8.09 9.45
N GLU A 237 24.23 6.99 9.01
CA GLU A 237 24.34 6.52 7.63
C GLU A 237 23.58 7.44 6.67
N ILE A 238 22.38 7.90 7.01
CA ILE A 238 21.66 8.90 6.21
C ILE A 238 22.50 10.18 6.05
N GLU A 239 23.10 10.66 7.13
CA GLU A 239 23.94 11.85 7.08
C GLU A 239 25.24 11.62 6.30
N ARG A 240 25.83 10.43 6.37
CA ARG A 240 26.97 10.04 5.54
C ARG A 240 26.60 10.07 4.07
N VAL A 241 25.49 9.42 3.68
CA VAL A 241 25.02 9.38 2.29
C VAL A 241 24.69 10.79 1.79
N ARG A 242 24.11 11.65 2.63
CA ARG A 242 23.83 13.05 2.29
C ARG A 242 25.11 13.84 1.98
N LYS A 243 26.21 13.60 2.68
CA LYS A 243 27.48 14.34 2.52
C LYS A 243 28.36 13.76 1.40
N GLU A 244 28.44 12.44 1.31
CA GLU A 244 29.42 11.73 0.48
C GLU A 244 28.79 11.15 -0.78
N GLY A 245 27.44 11.06 -0.82
CA GLY A 245 26.69 10.33 -1.84
C GLY A 245 26.61 8.83 -1.55
N VAL A 246 25.91 8.12 -2.43
CA VAL A 246 25.81 6.66 -2.39
C VAL A 246 27.05 6.03 -3.04
N ASP A 247 27.47 4.88 -2.54
CA ASP A 247 28.50 4.09 -3.18
C ASP A 247 28.04 3.58 -4.54
N ARG A 248 28.89 3.73 -5.56
CA ARG A 248 28.55 3.41 -6.94
C ARG A 248 28.32 1.91 -7.17
N GLU A 249 29.05 1.06 -6.48
CA GLU A 249 28.91 -0.39 -6.58
C GLU A 249 27.58 -0.83 -5.94
N ILE A 250 27.31 -0.36 -4.72
CA ILE A 250 26.03 -0.61 -4.03
C ILE A 250 24.85 -0.09 -4.86
N PHE A 251 24.93 1.12 -5.41
CA PHE A 251 23.88 1.65 -6.27
C PHE A 251 23.64 0.76 -7.50
N THR A 252 24.70 0.25 -8.13
CA THR A 252 24.57 -0.63 -9.28
C THR A 252 23.90 -1.96 -8.90
N LEU A 253 24.25 -2.53 -7.74
CA LEU A 253 23.64 -3.74 -7.22
C LEU A 253 22.16 -3.54 -6.91
N CYS A 254 21.82 -2.46 -6.21
CA CYS A 254 20.41 -2.11 -5.92
C CYS A 254 19.59 -1.91 -7.20
N LYS A 255 20.16 -1.23 -8.19
CA LYS A 255 19.50 -1.06 -9.48
C LYS A 255 19.24 -2.39 -10.19
N ASN A 256 20.21 -3.31 -10.18
CA ASN A 256 20.07 -4.62 -10.78
C ASN A 256 19.04 -5.48 -10.03
N GLU A 257 19.00 -5.40 -8.71
CA GLU A 257 18.01 -6.07 -7.86
C GLU A 257 16.59 -5.57 -8.20
N LYS A 258 16.37 -4.25 -8.24
CA LYS A 258 15.07 -3.67 -8.58
C LYS A 258 14.63 -4.02 -10.00
N TYR A 259 15.57 -4.02 -10.95
CA TYR A 259 15.27 -4.46 -12.32
C TYR A 259 14.90 -5.95 -12.36
N GLY A 260 15.63 -6.80 -11.63
CA GLY A 260 15.30 -8.22 -11.52
C GLY A 260 13.90 -8.46 -10.94
N GLN A 261 13.55 -7.76 -9.86
CA GLN A 261 12.22 -7.81 -9.24
C GLN A 261 11.11 -7.38 -10.23
N LEU A 262 11.34 -6.31 -11.00
CA LEU A 262 10.39 -5.87 -12.01
C LEU A 262 10.14 -6.95 -13.07
N ILE A 263 11.20 -7.61 -13.56
CA ILE A 263 11.06 -8.69 -14.55
C ILE A 263 10.33 -9.89 -13.93
N GLU A 264 10.67 -10.28 -12.71
CA GLU A 264 10.01 -11.38 -12.00
C GLU A 264 8.50 -11.12 -11.81
N ASN A 265 8.14 -9.90 -11.42
CA ASN A 265 6.73 -9.50 -11.27
C ASN A 265 5.97 -9.58 -12.61
N LEU A 266 6.62 -9.22 -13.72
CA LEU A 266 6.00 -9.32 -15.06
C LEU A 266 5.83 -10.77 -15.56
N GLU A 267 6.57 -11.72 -15.00
CA GLU A 267 6.40 -13.16 -15.31
C GLU A 267 5.22 -13.79 -14.55
N ASN A 268 4.79 -13.18 -13.44
CA ASN A 268 3.64 -13.62 -12.67
C ASN A 268 2.35 -12.98 -13.22
N VAL A 269 1.32 -13.79 -13.53
CA VAL A 269 0.08 -13.29 -14.13
C VAL A 269 -0.73 -12.40 -13.19
N GLU A 270 -0.72 -12.69 -11.89
CA GLU A 270 -1.44 -11.91 -10.89
C GLU A 270 -0.77 -10.54 -10.67
N ASP A 271 0.55 -10.55 -10.51
CA ASP A 271 1.34 -9.32 -10.36
C ASP A 271 1.25 -8.46 -11.62
N SER A 272 1.32 -9.08 -12.81
CA SER A 272 1.14 -8.39 -14.09
C SER A 272 -0.23 -7.71 -14.19
N ALA A 273 -1.32 -8.39 -13.81
CA ALA A 273 -2.66 -7.82 -13.86
C ALA A 273 -2.80 -6.66 -12.85
N SER A 274 -2.27 -6.84 -11.64
CA SER A 274 -2.30 -5.82 -10.58
C SER A 274 -1.52 -4.56 -10.99
N GLN A 275 -0.30 -4.73 -11.50
CA GLN A 275 0.51 -3.62 -12.00
C GLN A 275 -0.16 -2.89 -13.18
N MET A 276 -0.76 -3.62 -14.12
CA MET A 276 -1.49 -3.02 -15.23
C MET A 276 -2.67 -2.17 -14.74
N ALA A 277 -3.38 -2.62 -13.70
CA ALA A 277 -4.46 -1.87 -13.10
C ALA A 277 -3.95 -0.58 -12.42
N ASP A 278 -2.87 -0.67 -11.65
CA ASP A 278 -2.26 0.47 -10.96
C ASP A 278 -1.76 1.53 -11.95
N PHE A 279 -1.08 1.09 -13.04
CA PHE A 279 -0.62 2.01 -14.08
C PHE A 279 -1.77 2.70 -14.79
N ALA A 280 -2.84 1.95 -15.13
CA ALA A 280 -4.01 2.52 -15.77
C ALA A 280 -4.71 3.55 -14.86
N LEU A 281 -4.80 3.29 -13.55
CA LEU A 281 -5.31 4.26 -12.57
C LEU A 281 -4.44 5.52 -12.47
N ALA A 282 -3.13 5.37 -12.66
CA ALA A 282 -2.17 6.49 -12.72
C ALA A 282 -2.14 7.19 -14.09
N GLY A 283 -2.94 6.75 -15.07
CA GLY A 283 -2.92 7.27 -16.44
C GLY A 283 -1.67 6.89 -17.22
N GLN A 284 -1.03 5.79 -16.87
CA GLN A 284 0.24 5.31 -17.43
C GLN A 284 0.08 3.96 -18.12
N THR A 285 1.11 3.56 -18.86
CA THR A 285 1.19 2.25 -19.50
C THR A 285 2.38 1.46 -18.96
N VAL A 286 2.32 0.12 -19.04
CA VAL A 286 3.44 -0.77 -18.67
C VAL A 286 4.74 -0.35 -19.37
N ALA A 287 4.67 0.04 -20.66
CA ALA A 287 5.85 0.45 -21.43
C ALA A 287 6.54 1.74 -20.94
N GLN A 288 5.88 2.54 -20.11
CA GLN A 288 6.47 3.75 -19.51
C GLN A 288 7.25 3.45 -18.23
N GLN A 289 7.11 2.24 -17.71
CA GLN A 289 7.76 1.81 -16.47
C GLN A 289 9.04 0.98 -16.73
N ILE A 290 9.15 0.34 -17.88
CA ILE A 290 10.33 -0.41 -18.33
C ILE A 290 11.35 0.54 -18.97
#